data_a17f3ab59ce45bcc0dd159ad3e9b1872
#
_entry.id   a17f3ab59ce45bcc0dd159ad3e9b1872
#
_cell.length_a   1.000
_cell.length_b   1.000
_cell.length_c   1.000
_cell.angle_alpha   90.00
_cell.angle_beta   90.00
_cell.angle_gamma   90.00
#
_symmetry.space_group_name_H-M   'P 1'
#
loop_
_entity.id
_entity.type
_entity.pdbx_description
1 polymer ?
#
loop_
_entity_poly.entity_id
_entity_poly.type
_entity_poly.pdbx_seq_one_letter_code
_entity_poly.pdbx_strand_id
1 'polypeptide(L)'
;MINKIKNLINLNNLDGYIVPKNDEFFTEYSKINKLEIVANFSGSAGFILILKNSNHLFVDGRYTIQAKKQSGKKFKIHEIPYEWPKDILKNDARLNIGFDPKLFTTETLKIYFNNSCNLFPVDSNLFKTKAEIVNKDNLIYQINSSV
;
A
#
# COMPACT_ATOMS: atom_id res chain seq x y z
N MET A 1 9.96 -7.62 -2.88
CA MET A 1 8.84 -7.05 -2.10
C MET A 1 7.47 -7.30 -2.72
N ILE A 2 7.33 -7.17 -4.03
CA ILE A 2 6.06 -7.46 -4.73
C ILE A 2 5.58 -8.89 -4.45
N ASN A 3 6.47 -9.87 -4.46
CA ASN A 3 6.11 -11.25 -4.16
C ASN A 3 5.60 -11.44 -2.73
N LYS A 4 6.15 -10.71 -1.77
CA LYS A 4 5.67 -10.74 -0.38
C LYS A 4 4.25 -10.17 -0.27
N ILE A 5 3.98 -9.10 -1.01
CA ILE A 5 2.64 -8.50 -1.05
C ILE A 5 1.65 -9.46 -1.70
N LYS A 6 2.04 -10.11 -2.80
CA LYS A 6 1.18 -11.11 -3.47
C LYS A 6 0.92 -12.33 -2.60
N ASN A 7 1.90 -12.76 -1.79
CA ASN A 7 1.69 -13.82 -0.80
C ASN A 7 0.70 -13.38 0.28
N LEU A 8 0.80 -12.15 0.76
CA LEU A 8 -0.16 -11.58 1.70
C LEU A 8 -1.58 -11.56 1.13
N ILE A 9 -1.72 -11.16 -0.13
CA ILE A 9 -2.99 -11.16 -0.85
C ILE A 9 -3.59 -12.57 -0.87
N ASN A 10 -2.79 -13.57 -1.23
CA ASN A 10 -3.25 -14.96 -1.31
C ASN A 10 -3.61 -15.53 0.05
N LEU A 11 -2.80 -15.28 1.08
CA LEU A 11 -3.03 -15.78 2.43
C LEU A 11 -4.31 -15.24 3.06
N ASN A 12 -4.74 -14.04 2.67
CA ASN A 12 -5.92 -13.39 3.22
C ASN A 12 -7.13 -13.45 2.29
N ASN A 13 -7.06 -14.22 1.22
CA ASN A 13 -8.11 -14.34 0.20
C ASN A 13 -8.53 -12.98 -0.39
N LEU A 14 -7.54 -12.13 -0.63
CA LEU A 14 -7.75 -10.81 -1.22
C LEU A 14 -7.51 -10.84 -2.73
N ASP A 15 -7.98 -9.81 -3.41
CA ASP A 15 -7.72 -9.58 -4.84
C ASP A 15 -6.62 -8.53 -5.06
N GLY A 16 -6.34 -7.74 -4.03
CA GLY A 16 -5.32 -6.71 -4.09
C GLY A 16 -4.98 -6.13 -2.73
N TYR A 17 -3.97 -5.28 -2.71
CA TYR A 17 -3.49 -4.60 -1.50
C TYR A 17 -2.96 -3.22 -1.85
N ILE A 18 -3.29 -2.21 -1.04
CA ILE A 18 -2.84 -0.84 -1.26
C ILE A 18 -1.70 -0.49 -0.30
N VAL A 19 -0.66 0.14 -0.87
CA VAL A 19 0.54 0.54 -0.12
C VAL A 19 0.72 2.05 -0.24
N PRO A 20 0.65 2.81 0.87
CA PRO A 20 0.92 4.25 0.84
C PRO A 20 2.41 4.52 0.96
N LYS A 21 2.81 5.74 0.71
CA LYS A 21 4.18 6.16 0.99
C LYS A 21 4.43 6.33 2.49
N ASN A 22 3.44 6.84 3.21
CA ASN A 22 3.58 7.26 4.60
C ASN A 22 3.74 6.09 5.57
N ASP A 23 4.41 6.33 6.69
CA ASP A 23 4.46 5.42 7.81
C ASP A 23 3.19 5.58 8.68
N GLU A 24 3.10 4.82 9.77
CA GLU A 24 1.96 4.85 10.69
C GLU A 24 1.79 6.20 11.42
N PHE A 25 2.82 7.04 11.42
CA PHE A 25 2.80 8.36 12.05
C PHE A 25 2.53 9.49 11.07
N PHE A 26 2.44 9.19 9.78
CA PHE A 26 2.26 10.17 8.71
C PHE A 26 3.35 11.25 8.72
N THR A 27 4.58 10.89 9.12
CA THR A 27 5.68 11.83 9.25
C THR A 27 6.48 11.94 7.95
N GLU A 28 7.04 13.13 7.71
CA GLU A 28 7.96 13.35 6.60
C GLU A 28 9.32 12.70 6.83
N TYR A 29 9.58 12.29 8.06
CA TYR A 29 10.86 11.75 8.50
C TYR A 29 10.91 10.22 8.49
N SER A 30 9.94 9.57 7.87
CA SER A 30 9.99 8.13 7.71
C SER A 30 11.26 7.72 6.97
N LYS A 31 12.06 6.89 7.59
CA LYS A 31 13.30 6.38 6.98
C LYS A 31 13.01 5.35 5.88
N ILE A 32 11.80 4.83 5.84
CA ILE A 32 11.40 3.81 4.87
C ILE A 32 10.56 4.44 3.77
N ASN A 33 11.12 4.50 2.57
CA ASN A 33 10.36 4.87 1.39
C ASN A 33 9.74 3.61 0.80
N LYS A 34 8.48 3.36 1.13
CA LYS A 34 7.76 2.16 0.69
C LYS A 34 7.62 2.09 -0.83
N LEU A 35 7.46 3.23 -1.49
CA LEU A 35 7.34 3.27 -2.95
C LEU A 35 8.65 2.88 -3.63
N GLU A 36 9.78 3.24 -3.06
CA GLU A 36 11.09 2.86 -3.58
C GLU A 36 11.32 1.35 -3.41
N ILE A 37 10.97 0.81 -2.25
CA ILE A 37 11.13 -0.62 -1.97
C ILE A 37 10.24 -1.47 -2.89
N VAL A 38 8.99 -1.08 -3.08
CA VAL A 38 8.02 -1.87 -3.86
C VAL A 38 8.15 -1.62 -5.36
N ALA A 39 8.27 -0.37 -5.78
CA ALA A 39 8.16 0.04 -7.18
C ALA A 39 9.43 0.67 -7.75
N ASN A 40 10.49 0.80 -6.96
CA ASN A 40 11.71 1.51 -7.36
C ASN A 40 11.45 2.98 -7.70
N PHE A 41 10.45 3.59 -7.09
CA PHE A 41 10.07 4.99 -7.31
C PHE A 41 10.56 5.85 -6.15
N SER A 42 11.43 6.81 -6.44
CA SER A 42 12.04 7.68 -5.44
C SER A 42 11.34 9.03 -5.24
N GLY A 43 10.21 9.25 -5.91
CA GLY A 43 9.45 10.50 -5.76
C GLY A 43 8.88 10.69 -4.36
N SER A 44 8.52 11.94 -4.02
CA SER A 44 8.13 12.33 -2.67
C SER A 44 6.67 12.05 -2.32
N ALA A 45 5.83 11.70 -3.29
CA ALA A 45 4.40 11.46 -3.07
C ALA A 45 3.89 10.39 -4.03
N GLY A 46 2.84 9.68 -3.60
CA GLY A 46 2.20 8.65 -4.40
C GLY A 46 1.75 7.47 -3.57
N PHE A 47 1.16 6.49 -4.21
CA PHE A 47 0.78 5.23 -3.57
C PHE A 47 0.68 4.11 -4.62
N ILE A 48 0.64 2.88 -4.15
CA ILE A 48 0.69 1.69 -5.00
C ILE A 48 -0.53 0.81 -4.74
N LEU A 49 -1.13 0.29 -5.80
CA LEU A 49 -2.16 -0.74 -5.72
C LEU A 49 -1.62 -1.99 -6.43
N ILE A 50 -1.44 -3.06 -5.68
CA ILE A 50 -1.03 -4.37 -6.22
C ILE A 50 -2.26 -5.23 -6.37
N LEU A 51 -2.56 -5.65 -7.59
CA LEU A 51 -3.59 -6.63 -7.89
C LEU A 51 -2.94 -7.95 -8.27
N LYS A 52 -3.72 -9.03 -8.36
CA LYS A 52 -3.16 -10.35 -8.70
C LYS A 52 -2.41 -10.36 -10.04
N ASN A 53 -2.96 -9.65 -11.04
CA ASN A 53 -2.44 -9.69 -12.40
C ASN A 53 -1.90 -8.36 -12.90
N SER A 54 -1.89 -7.31 -12.08
CA SER A 54 -1.39 -6.00 -12.48
C SER A 54 -0.91 -5.20 -11.28
N ASN A 55 0.05 -4.34 -11.52
CA ASN A 55 0.63 -3.45 -10.51
C ASN A 55 0.43 -2.01 -10.96
N HIS A 56 -0.03 -1.16 -10.06
CA HIS A 56 -0.39 0.23 -10.37
C HIS A 56 0.30 1.20 -9.43
N LEU A 57 0.92 2.23 -10.00
CA LEU A 57 1.55 3.33 -9.25
C LEU A 57 0.81 4.63 -9.57
N PHE A 58 0.31 5.29 -8.54
CA PHE A 58 -0.43 6.55 -8.63
C PHE A 58 0.47 7.70 -8.15
N VAL A 59 0.67 8.70 -9.01
CA VAL A 59 1.52 9.86 -8.71
C VAL A 59 0.84 11.12 -9.22
N ASP A 60 1.21 12.29 -8.67
CA ASP A 60 0.74 13.54 -9.25
C ASP A 60 1.52 13.90 -10.54
N GLY A 61 1.04 14.88 -11.28
CA GLY A 61 1.58 15.23 -12.59
C GLY A 61 3.06 15.61 -12.60
N ARG A 62 3.59 16.09 -11.46
CA ARG A 62 5.01 16.45 -11.36
C ARG A 62 5.94 15.23 -11.46
N TYR A 63 5.42 14.04 -11.16
CA TYR A 63 6.22 12.82 -11.05
C TYR A 63 5.95 11.79 -12.13
N THR A 64 5.05 12.04 -13.09
CA THR A 64 4.66 11.03 -14.10
C THR A 64 5.84 10.60 -14.97
N ILE A 65 6.67 11.51 -15.39
CA ILE A 65 7.86 11.18 -16.22
C ILE A 65 8.85 10.35 -15.42
N GLN A 66 9.15 10.76 -14.19
CA GLN A 66 10.06 10.03 -13.30
C GLN A 66 9.52 8.63 -13.01
N ALA A 67 8.22 8.50 -12.70
CA ALA A 67 7.59 7.23 -12.43
C ALA A 67 7.68 6.27 -13.62
N LYS A 68 7.43 6.76 -14.83
CA LYS A 68 7.53 5.95 -16.04
C LYS A 68 8.96 5.44 -16.27
N LYS A 69 9.95 6.28 -16.01
CA LYS A 69 11.36 5.88 -16.14
C LYS A 69 11.78 4.87 -15.10
N GLN A 70 11.42 5.08 -13.84
CA GLN A 70 11.85 4.24 -12.72
C GLN A 70 11.03 2.97 -12.58
N SER A 71 9.74 3.01 -12.86
CA SER A 71 8.79 1.96 -12.51
C SER A 71 7.95 1.43 -13.66
N GLY A 72 8.01 2.06 -14.84
CA GLY A 72 7.09 1.80 -15.94
C GLY A 72 7.18 0.41 -16.56
N LYS A 73 8.24 -0.36 -16.31
CA LYS A 73 8.37 -1.73 -16.82
C LYS A 73 7.46 -2.71 -16.07
N LYS A 74 7.24 -2.49 -14.77
CA LYS A 74 6.48 -3.41 -13.91
C LYS A 74 5.16 -2.81 -13.40
N PHE A 75 4.99 -1.50 -13.54
CA PHE A 75 3.83 -0.78 -13.02
C PHE A 75 3.16 0.04 -14.10
N LYS A 76 1.84 0.05 -14.09
CA LYS A 76 1.06 1.02 -14.83
C LYS A 76 1.05 2.32 -14.05
N ILE A 77 1.41 3.43 -14.71
CA ILE A 77 1.51 4.74 -14.07
C ILE A 77 0.21 5.50 -14.29
N HIS A 78 -0.36 5.99 -13.20
CA HIS A 78 -1.61 6.76 -13.21
C HIS A 78 -1.37 8.13 -12.60
N GLU A 79 -1.97 9.15 -13.18
CA GLU A 79 -1.84 10.52 -12.69
C GLU A 79 -3.06 10.91 -11.85
N ILE A 80 -2.83 11.27 -10.59
CA ILE A 80 -3.86 11.85 -9.74
C ILE A 80 -3.89 13.36 -9.96
N PRO A 81 -5.06 14.01 -9.92
CA PRO A 81 -6.38 13.49 -9.54
C PRO A 81 -7.23 12.91 -10.68
N TYR A 82 -6.67 12.71 -11.85
CA TYR A 82 -7.43 12.25 -13.02
C TYR A 82 -7.80 10.77 -12.98
N GLU A 83 -6.93 9.94 -12.41
CA GLU A 83 -7.18 8.53 -12.24
C GLU A 83 -6.96 8.11 -10.78
N TRP A 84 -7.95 7.42 -10.22
CA TRP A 84 -7.91 6.86 -8.87
C TRP A 84 -8.12 5.35 -8.92
N PRO A 85 -7.83 4.60 -7.86
CA PRO A 85 -8.14 3.18 -7.80
C PRO A 85 -9.60 2.87 -8.16
N LYS A 86 -10.56 3.70 -7.76
CA LYS A 86 -11.96 3.54 -8.12
C LYS A 86 -12.20 3.49 -9.62
N ASP A 87 -11.42 4.23 -10.40
CA ASP A 87 -11.56 4.27 -11.87
C ASP A 87 -11.05 3.00 -12.52
N ILE A 88 -10.02 2.39 -11.96
CA ILE A 88 -9.47 1.12 -12.42
C ILE A 88 -10.41 -0.03 -12.10
N LEU A 89 -11.05 -0.01 -10.93
CA LEU A 89 -11.86 -1.10 -10.41
C LEU A 89 -13.33 -1.06 -10.86
N LYS A 90 -13.76 0.02 -11.50
CA LYS A 90 -15.18 0.25 -11.80
C LYS A 90 -15.83 -0.78 -12.73
N ASN A 91 -15.04 -1.41 -13.61
CA ASN A 91 -15.54 -2.37 -14.59
C ASN A 91 -15.37 -3.82 -14.14
N ASP A 92 -14.75 -4.03 -12.97
CA ASP A 92 -14.52 -5.37 -12.45
C ASP A 92 -15.66 -5.82 -11.54
N ALA A 93 -15.81 -7.13 -11.37
CA ALA A 93 -16.59 -7.65 -10.25
C ALA A 93 -16.01 -7.06 -8.96
N ARG A 94 -16.86 -6.91 -7.93
CA ARG A 94 -16.44 -6.26 -6.68
C ARG A 94 -15.29 -7.02 -6.04
N LEU A 95 -14.10 -6.41 -6.06
CA LEU A 95 -12.86 -7.02 -5.57
C LEU A 95 -12.70 -6.78 -4.06
N ASN A 96 -11.92 -7.67 -3.43
CA ASN A 96 -11.54 -7.56 -2.04
C ASN A 96 -10.13 -6.98 -1.96
N ILE A 97 -10.03 -5.75 -1.44
CA ILE A 97 -8.76 -5.02 -1.36
C ILE A 97 -8.36 -4.86 0.11
N GLY A 98 -7.14 -5.27 0.43
CA GLY A 98 -6.57 -5.13 1.77
C GLY A 98 -5.86 -3.79 1.94
N PHE A 99 -5.85 -3.29 3.18
CA PHE A 99 -5.13 -2.08 3.55
C PHE A 99 -4.64 -2.20 4.99
N ASP A 100 -3.54 -1.52 5.31
CA ASP A 100 -3.08 -1.45 6.68
C ASP A 100 -3.86 -0.34 7.41
N PRO A 101 -4.66 -0.68 8.43
CA PRO A 101 -5.52 0.32 9.08
C PRO A 101 -4.75 1.41 9.84
N LYS A 102 -3.47 1.19 10.14
CA LYS A 102 -2.63 2.21 10.78
C LYS A 102 -2.20 3.30 9.80
N LEU A 103 -2.27 3.05 8.50
CA LEU A 103 -1.71 3.91 7.46
C LEU A 103 -2.77 4.66 6.67
N PHE A 104 -4.05 4.41 6.91
CA PHE A 104 -5.14 5.03 6.16
C PHE A 104 -6.21 5.57 7.09
N THR A 105 -6.73 6.75 6.75
CA THR A 105 -7.96 7.28 7.34
C THR A 105 -9.16 6.84 6.51
N THR A 106 -10.34 6.86 7.11
CA THR A 106 -11.59 6.57 6.40
C THR A 106 -11.78 7.52 5.22
N GLU A 107 -11.43 8.79 5.39
CA GLU A 107 -11.55 9.80 4.34
C GLU A 107 -10.65 9.50 3.14
N THR A 108 -9.41 9.10 3.40
CA THR A 108 -8.46 8.72 2.35
C THR A 108 -8.97 7.52 1.55
N LEU A 109 -9.46 6.50 2.24
CA LEU A 109 -10.02 5.31 1.59
C LEU A 109 -11.25 5.66 0.74
N LYS A 110 -12.07 6.59 1.21
CA LYS A 110 -13.24 7.06 0.47
C LYS A 110 -12.84 7.78 -0.82
N ILE A 111 -11.81 8.62 -0.76
CA ILE A 111 -11.28 9.32 -1.95
C ILE A 111 -10.74 8.32 -2.96
N TYR A 112 -9.96 7.34 -2.51
CA TYR A 112 -9.32 6.38 -3.40
C TYR A 112 -10.31 5.40 -4.03
N PHE A 113 -11.25 4.89 -3.26
CA PHE A 113 -12.10 3.77 -3.68
C PHE A 113 -13.57 4.12 -3.85
N ASN A 114 -14.09 5.07 -3.10
CA ASN A 114 -15.50 5.51 -3.17
C ASN A 114 -16.50 4.33 -3.28
N ASN A 115 -16.34 3.34 -2.40
CA ASN A 115 -17.20 2.15 -2.36
C ASN A 115 -17.18 1.31 -3.65
N SER A 116 -16.08 1.37 -4.41
CA SER A 116 -15.91 0.58 -5.65
C SER A 116 -15.46 -0.85 -5.40
N CYS A 117 -15.05 -1.17 -4.17
CA CYS A 117 -14.56 -2.49 -3.77
C CYS A 117 -14.88 -2.74 -2.30
N ASN A 118 -14.62 -3.97 -1.85
CA ASN A 118 -14.66 -4.31 -0.44
C ASN A 118 -13.28 -4.05 0.17
N LEU A 119 -13.23 -3.39 1.32
CA LEU A 119 -11.98 -3.05 2.00
C LEU A 119 -11.82 -3.90 3.26
N PHE A 120 -10.65 -4.51 3.42
CA PHE A 120 -10.34 -5.39 4.56
C PHE A 120 -9.09 -4.88 5.28
N PRO A 121 -9.17 -4.60 6.59
CA PRO A 121 -7.98 -4.22 7.35
C PRO A 121 -7.05 -5.42 7.55
N VAL A 122 -5.82 -5.30 7.08
CA VAL A 122 -4.79 -6.34 7.20
C VAL A 122 -3.47 -5.68 7.57
N ASP A 123 -3.00 -5.93 8.81
CA ASP A 123 -1.68 -5.48 9.23
C ASP A 123 -0.64 -6.36 8.55
N SER A 124 0.22 -5.76 7.76
CA SER A 124 1.13 -6.51 6.91
C SER A 124 2.49 -6.81 7.54
N ASN A 125 3.00 -5.93 8.40
CA ASN A 125 4.37 -5.99 8.94
C ASN A 125 5.46 -6.10 7.85
N LEU A 126 5.13 -5.83 6.60
CA LEU A 126 6.03 -6.06 5.45
C LEU A 126 7.27 -5.17 5.47
N PHE A 127 7.16 -4.00 6.07
CA PHE A 127 8.23 -2.99 6.05
C PHE A 127 8.98 -2.87 7.36
N LYS A 128 8.68 -3.75 8.33
CA LYS A 128 9.35 -3.76 9.61
C LYS A 128 10.60 -4.65 9.55
N THR A 129 11.66 -4.23 10.23
CA THR A 129 12.86 -5.05 10.40
C THR A 129 12.57 -6.21 11.35
N LYS A 130 13.39 -7.26 11.31
CA LYS A 130 13.28 -8.37 12.27
C LYS A 130 13.36 -7.87 13.71
N ALA A 131 14.24 -6.91 13.99
CA ALA A 131 14.40 -6.34 15.33
C ALA A 131 13.13 -5.62 15.77
N GLU A 132 12.49 -4.87 14.90
CA GLU A 132 11.23 -4.18 15.21
C GLU A 132 10.09 -5.16 15.48
N ILE A 133 10.00 -6.22 14.70
CA ILE A 133 8.98 -7.27 14.90
C ILE A 133 9.19 -7.97 16.24
N VAL A 134 10.42 -8.36 16.55
CA VAL A 134 10.78 -9.02 17.81
C VAL A 134 10.47 -8.11 19.00
N ASN A 135 10.84 -6.84 18.92
CA ASN A 135 10.55 -5.88 20.00
C ASN A 135 9.06 -5.71 20.23
N LYS A 136 8.28 -5.66 19.17
CA LYS A 136 6.83 -5.56 19.26
C LYS A 136 6.22 -6.81 19.93
N ASP A 137 6.67 -7.98 19.55
CA ASP A 137 6.21 -9.23 20.12
C ASP A 137 6.58 -9.33 21.59
N ASN A 138 7.81 -8.94 21.96
CA ASN A 138 8.25 -8.90 23.35
C ASN A 138 7.41 -7.94 24.19
N LEU A 139 7.08 -6.78 23.64
CA LEU A 139 6.25 -5.79 24.33
C LEU A 139 4.84 -6.34 24.60
N ILE A 140 4.23 -6.96 23.61
CA ILE A 140 2.91 -7.60 23.74
C ILE A 140 2.96 -8.71 24.80
N TYR A 141 4.00 -9.52 24.78
CA TYR A 141 4.20 -10.61 25.74
C TYR A 141 4.34 -10.06 27.16
N GLN A 142 5.10 -8.99 27.37
CA GLN A 142 5.24 -8.35 28.68
C GLN A 142 3.91 -7.80 29.19
N ILE A 143 3.11 -7.19 28.35
CA ILE A 143 1.78 -6.68 28.70
C ILE A 143 0.90 -7.84 29.16
N ASN A 144 0.88 -8.95 28.42
CA ASN A 144 0.10 -10.13 28.74
C ASN A 144 0.57 -10.80 30.04
N SER A 145 1.87 -10.82 30.31
CA SER A 145 2.42 -11.44 31.52
C SER A 145 2.22 -10.59 32.78
N SER A 146 1.95 -9.31 32.64
CA SER A 146 1.67 -8.41 33.76
C SER A 146 0.21 -8.43 34.24
N VAL A 147 -0.63 -9.15 33.52
CA VAL A 147 -2.03 -9.39 33.88
C VAL A 147 -2.17 -10.74 34.56
#